data_4811eb15fa1b85415ae799ffeb0cce1f
#
_entry.id   4811eb15fa1b85415ae799ffeb0cce1f
#
_cell.length_a   1.000
_cell.length_b   1.000
_cell.length_c   1.000
_cell.angle_alpha   90.00
_cell.angle_beta   90.00
_cell.angle_gamma   90.00
#
_symmetry.space_group_name_H-M   'P 1'
#
loop_
_entity.id
_entity.type
_entity.pdbx_description
1 polymer ?
#
loop_
_entity_poly.entity_id
_entity_poly.type
_entity_poly.pdbx_seq_one_letter_code
_entity_poly.pdbx_strand_id
1 'polypeptide(L)'
;MAQKSDIILASKSHLANVTGTDISFTATGTEYKISSTSTSLAGFNVRDLITVTGTSSNNSTFTVKSEVSANELLVEEVVTTETSDGSTTTTLDHTGFVSAKVKGDGYYNKPDGVHTVAYQVDSTMAGSIKMQGSLATTPTEDDYFDI
;
A
#
# COMPACT_ATOMS: atom_id res chain seq x y z
N MET A 1 -32.39 12.79 0.28
CA MET A 1 -31.47 11.72 0.72
C MET A 1 -30.45 12.32 1.66
N ALA A 2 -30.06 11.61 2.72
CA ALA A 2 -29.00 12.10 3.58
C ALA A 2 -27.64 11.94 2.85
N GLN A 3 -26.89 13.02 2.77
CA GLN A 3 -25.51 12.98 2.30
C GLN A 3 -24.67 12.21 3.31
N LYS A 4 -23.88 11.22 2.83
CA LYS A 4 -22.93 10.49 3.65
C LYS A 4 -21.53 11.06 3.39
N SER A 5 -20.78 11.31 4.43
CA SER A 5 -19.38 11.72 4.37
C SER A 5 -18.53 10.75 5.17
N ASP A 6 -17.49 10.20 4.57
CA ASP A 6 -16.56 9.27 5.20
C ASP A 6 -15.11 9.75 4.96
N ILE A 7 -14.25 9.49 5.93
CA ILE A 7 -12.79 9.67 5.78
C ILE A 7 -12.25 8.38 5.16
N ILE A 8 -11.84 8.45 3.90
CA ILE A 8 -11.28 7.29 3.17
C ILE A 8 -9.77 7.14 3.35
N LEU A 9 -9.09 8.21 3.72
CA LEU A 9 -7.68 8.22 4.12
C LEU A 9 -7.50 9.21 5.27
N ALA A 10 -7.14 8.71 6.44
CA ALA A 10 -6.79 9.56 7.57
C ALA A 10 -5.46 10.30 7.31
N SER A 11 -5.16 11.32 8.11
CA SER A 11 -3.88 12.04 8.03
C SER A 11 -2.71 11.06 8.17
N LYS A 12 -1.77 11.14 7.23
CA LYS A 12 -0.58 10.30 7.14
C LYS A 12 0.66 11.16 6.96
N SER A 13 1.80 10.66 7.42
CA SER A 13 3.11 11.28 7.23
C SER A 13 4.02 10.31 6.47
N HIS A 14 4.85 10.86 5.61
CA HIS A 14 5.88 10.07 4.92
C HIS A 14 6.91 9.55 5.94
N LEU A 15 7.35 8.31 5.76
CA LEU A 15 8.35 7.67 6.60
C LEU A 15 9.73 7.74 5.94
N ALA A 16 10.78 7.71 6.76
CA ALA A 16 12.13 7.52 6.26
C ALA A 16 12.30 6.11 5.66
N ASN A 17 13.17 6.00 4.68
CA ASN A 17 13.51 4.71 4.08
C ASN A 17 14.09 3.76 5.13
N VAL A 18 13.72 2.49 5.03
CA VAL A 18 14.30 1.42 5.83
C VAL A 18 15.26 0.63 4.95
N THR A 19 16.48 0.40 5.45
CA THR A 19 17.49 -0.38 4.76
C THR A 19 18.03 -1.49 5.67
N GLY A 20 18.26 -2.65 5.11
CA GLY A 20 18.82 -3.79 5.86
C GLY A 20 19.39 -4.84 4.93
N THR A 21 20.30 -5.63 5.45
CA THR A 21 20.88 -6.80 4.74
C THR A 21 20.21 -8.11 5.16
N ASP A 22 19.23 -8.04 6.06
CA ASP A 22 18.53 -9.17 6.67
C ASP A 22 17.04 -9.24 6.28
N ILE A 23 16.63 -8.47 5.26
CA ILE A 23 15.25 -8.42 4.80
C ILE A 23 14.98 -9.60 3.86
N SER A 24 13.94 -10.34 4.14
CA SER A 24 13.52 -11.55 3.43
C SER A 24 12.05 -11.46 3.01
N PHE A 25 11.71 -12.18 1.96
CA PHE A 25 10.36 -12.27 1.40
C PHE A 25 9.86 -13.69 1.46
N THR A 26 8.60 -13.89 1.83
CA THR A 26 8.02 -15.23 1.94
C THR A 26 6.61 -15.23 1.35
N ALA A 27 6.36 -16.15 0.42
CA ALA A 27 5.03 -16.46 -0.08
C ALA A 27 4.55 -17.77 0.56
N THR A 28 3.42 -17.73 1.26
CA THR A 28 2.81 -18.90 1.88
C THR A 28 1.35 -18.96 1.48
N GLY A 29 1.04 -19.73 0.43
CA GLY A 29 -0.31 -19.81 -0.10
C GLY A 29 -0.83 -18.45 -0.59
N THR A 30 -1.69 -17.82 0.19
CA THR A 30 -2.29 -16.52 -0.10
C THR A 30 -1.73 -15.38 0.75
N GLU A 31 -0.70 -15.64 1.55
CA GLU A 31 -0.04 -14.64 2.37
C GLU A 31 1.33 -14.29 1.81
N TYR A 32 1.59 -13.00 1.69
CA TYR A 32 2.82 -12.43 1.18
C TYR A 32 3.45 -11.56 2.25
N LYS A 33 4.68 -11.86 2.61
CA LYS A 33 5.34 -11.32 3.78
C LYS A 33 6.70 -10.72 3.47
N ILE A 34 6.98 -9.55 4.08
CA ILE A 34 8.31 -8.95 4.18
C ILE A 34 8.72 -9.08 5.66
N SER A 35 9.88 -9.62 5.93
CA SER A 35 10.37 -9.83 7.30
C SER A 35 11.85 -9.55 7.41
N SER A 36 12.31 -9.27 8.63
CA SER A 36 13.72 -9.09 8.96
C SER A 36 14.04 -9.78 10.28
N THR A 37 15.32 -10.02 10.56
CA THR A 37 15.78 -10.58 11.83
C THR A 37 16.17 -9.49 12.83
N SER A 38 16.63 -8.34 12.36
CA SER A 38 17.12 -7.24 13.20
C SER A 38 16.71 -5.84 12.71
N THR A 39 16.48 -5.67 11.40
CA THR A 39 16.05 -4.40 10.85
C THR A 39 14.59 -4.11 11.24
N SER A 40 14.34 -2.97 11.88
CA SER A 40 12.98 -2.60 12.26
C SER A 40 12.17 -2.17 11.04
N LEU A 41 11.00 -2.79 10.86
CA LEU A 41 9.97 -2.43 9.90
C LEU A 41 8.81 -1.67 10.57
N ALA A 42 8.96 -1.32 11.85
CA ALA A 42 7.95 -0.57 12.59
C ALA A 42 7.69 0.81 11.99
N GLY A 43 6.44 1.21 12.03
CA GLY A 43 5.98 2.51 11.53
C GLY A 43 5.27 2.44 10.19
N PHE A 44 5.50 1.41 9.37
CA PHE A 44 4.66 1.16 8.20
C PHE A 44 3.26 0.74 8.63
N ASN A 45 2.27 1.38 8.06
CA ASN A 45 0.87 1.16 8.41
C ASN A 45 0.09 0.57 7.24
N VAL A 46 -1.07 0.04 7.54
CA VAL A 46 -2.01 -0.45 6.52
C VAL A 46 -2.23 0.61 5.45
N ARG A 47 -2.10 0.20 4.18
CA ARG A 47 -2.22 1.01 2.97
C ARG A 47 -1.08 1.99 2.70
N ASP A 48 0.03 1.85 3.38
CA ASP A 48 1.26 2.49 2.94
C ASP A 48 1.80 1.77 1.69
N LEU A 49 2.33 2.53 0.75
CA LEU A 49 3.05 2.01 -0.42
C LEU A 49 4.53 1.97 -0.13
N ILE A 50 5.12 0.82 -0.34
CA ILE A 50 6.55 0.56 -0.14
C ILE A 50 7.15 0.15 -1.48
N THR A 51 8.09 0.92 -1.99
CA THR A 51 8.90 0.50 -3.14
C THR A 51 10.16 -0.20 -2.64
N VAL A 52 10.31 -1.45 -3.03
CA VAL A 52 11.45 -2.30 -2.67
C VAL A 52 12.47 -2.28 -3.78
N THR A 53 13.74 -2.15 -3.41
CA THR A 53 14.90 -2.24 -4.30
C THR A 53 16.04 -2.99 -3.62
N GLY A 54 16.99 -3.48 -4.41
CA GLY A 54 18.15 -4.22 -3.89
C GLY A 54 17.87 -5.71 -3.66
N THR A 55 16.80 -6.25 -4.23
CA THR A 55 16.49 -7.68 -4.18
C THR A 55 16.71 -8.33 -5.55
N SER A 56 16.77 -9.67 -5.60
CA SER A 56 16.89 -10.41 -6.87
C SER A 56 15.53 -10.51 -7.59
N SER A 57 14.42 -10.64 -6.85
CA SER A 57 13.12 -11.00 -7.42
C SER A 57 11.95 -10.12 -6.98
N ASN A 58 12.16 -9.24 -5.99
CA ASN A 58 11.07 -8.47 -5.37
C ASN A 58 11.27 -6.95 -5.52
N ASN A 59 11.97 -6.48 -6.56
CA ASN A 59 12.10 -5.06 -6.85
C ASN A 59 10.79 -4.53 -7.46
N SER A 60 9.85 -4.13 -6.61
CA SER A 60 8.51 -3.68 -6.97
C SER A 60 7.92 -2.79 -5.89
N THR A 61 6.72 -2.27 -6.12
CA THR A 61 5.94 -1.54 -5.12
C THR A 61 4.91 -2.48 -4.51
N PHE A 62 4.81 -2.45 -3.20
CA PHE A 62 3.91 -3.26 -2.39
C PHE A 62 3.02 -2.38 -1.52
N THR A 63 1.78 -2.81 -1.34
CA THR A 63 0.81 -2.19 -0.42
C THR A 63 0.82 -2.94 0.90
N VAL A 64 1.06 -2.23 1.98
CA VAL A 64 1.02 -2.83 3.34
C VAL A 64 -0.40 -3.24 3.67
N LYS A 65 -0.60 -4.53 3.88
CA LYS A 65 -1.86 -5.13 4.31
C LYS A 65 -2.02 -5.11 5.83
N SER A 66 -0.95 -5.40 6.55
CA SER A 66 -0.88 -5.30 8.01
C SER A 66 0.56 -5.28 8.52
N GLU A 67 0.80 -4.59 9.63
CA GLU A 67 1.98 -4.78 10.47
C GLU A 67 1.68 -5.94 11.44
N VAL A 68 2.46 -7.01 11.36
CA VAL A 68 2.32 -8.19 12.25
C VAL A 68 3.17 -8.00 13.49
N SER A 69 4.36 -7.45 13.31
CA SER A 69 5.31 -7.10 14.37
C SER A 69 6.26 -6.00 13.89
N ALA A 70 7.11 -5.52 14.79
CA ALA A 70 8.15 -4.55 14.43
C ALA A 70 9.13 -5.04 13.34
N ASN A 71 9.13 -6.32 13.02
CA ASN A 71 10.03 -6.94 12.04
C ASN A 71 9.29 -7.72 10.95
N GLU A 72 7.97 -7.58 10.87
CA GLU A 72 7.16 -8.35 9.93
C GLU A 72 5.95 -7.57 9.42
N LEU A 73 5.86 -7.46 8.09
CA LEU A 73 4.74 -6.87 7.36
C LEU A 73 4.09 -7.92 6.46
N LEU A 74 2.76 -7.92 6.37
CA LEU A 74 2.05 -8.54 5.25
C LEU A 74 1.78 -7.50 4.19
N VAL A 75 1.87 -7.91 2.92
CA VAL A 75 1.58 -7.08 1.75
C VAL A 75 0.48 -7.69 0.90
N GLU A 76 -0.14 -6.88 0.03
CA GLU A 76 -1.26 -7.33 -0.80
C GLU A 76 -0.77 -8.02 -2.08
N GLU A 77 0.33 -7.54 -2.66
CA GLU A 77 0.87 -8.05 -3.92
C GLU A 77 1.69 -9.32 -3.70
N VAL A 78 1.79 -10.13 -4.74
CA VAL A 78 2.55 -11.37 -4.74
C VAL A 78 4.04 -11.09 -4.56
N VAL A 79 4.68 -11.77 -3.61
CA VAL A 79 6.14 -11.81 -3.49
C VAL A 79 6.69 -13.15 -3.96
N THR A 80 7.91 -13.14 -4.47
CA THR A 80 8.70 -14.35 -4.69
C THR A 80 9.46 -14.65 -3.41
N THR A 81 9.42 -15.90 -2.92
CA THR A 81 10.19 -16.27 -1.74
C THR A 81 11.68 -16.05 -1.99
N GLU A 82 12.28 -15.21 -1.16
CA GLU A 82 13.68 -14.81 -1.26
C GLU A 82 14.23 -14.59 0.14
N THR A 83 15.26 -15.37 0.49
CA THR A 83 15.93 -15.25 1.78
C THR A 83 17.10 -14.28 1.64
N SER A 84 17.26 -13.38 2.61
CA SER A 84 18.41 -12.47 2.66
C SER A 84 19.73 -13.26 2.68
N ASP A 85 20.72 -12.75 1.96
CA ASP A 85 22.08 -13.31 1.93
C ASP A 85 22.99 -12.72 3.04
N GLY A 86 22.47 -11.76 3.80
CA GLY A 86 23.20 -11.06 4.86
C GLY A 86 24.21 -10.03 4.36
N SER A 87 24.33 -9.82 3.05
CA SER A 87 25.31 -8.93 2.43
C SER A 87 24.68 -7.89 1.50
N THR A 88 23.67 -8.26 0.76
CA THR A 88 22.99 -7.38 -0.18
C THR A 88 22.01 -6.45 0.57
N THR A 89 22.17 -5.16 0.39
CA THR A 89 21.28 -4.17 1.03
C THR A 89 19.97 -4.07 0.28
N THR A 90 18.88 -4.41 0.96
CA THR A 90 17.52 -4.17 0.51
C THR A 90 17.04 -2.85 1.09
N THR A 91 16.40 -2.03 0.25
CA THR A 91 15.78 -0.76 0.64
C THR A 91 14.27 -0.87 0.49
N LEU A 92 13.55 -0.45 1.52
CA LEU A 92 12.12 -0.22 1.54
C LEU A 92 11.89 1.29 1.58
N ASP A 93 11.49 1.85 0.47
CA ASP A 93 11.20 3.28 0.33
C ASP A 93 9.69 3.51 0.46
N HIS A 94 9.30 4.32 1.45
CA HIS A 94 7.90 4.70 1.63
C HIS A 94 7.51 5.71 0.55
N THR A 95 6.77 5.26 -0.46
CA THR A 95 6.51 6.05 -1.68
C THR A 95 5.11 6.65 -1.75
N GLY A 96 4.21 6.31 -0.82
CA GLY A 96 2.89 6.90 -0.81
C GLY A 96 1.85 6.15 0.02
N PHE A 97 0.60 6.40 -0.30
CA PHE A 97 -0.55 5.86 0.43
C PHE A 97 -1.69 5.51 -0.52
N VAL A 98 -2.43 4.46 -0.20
CA VAL A 98 -3.68 4.10 -0.88
C VAL A 98 -4.86 4.35 0.06
N SER A 99 -5.91 4.99 -0.43
CA SER A 99 -7.13 5.22 0.35
C SER A 99 -7.95 3.93 0.53
N ALA A 100 -8.94 3.99 1.42
CA ALA A 100 -9.98 2.96 1.44
C ALA A 100 -10.72 2.90 0.10
N LYS A 101 -11.06 1.69 -0.33
CA LYS A 101 -11.93 1.45 -1.47
C LYS A 101 -13.37 1.72 -1.05
N VAL A 102 -14.09 2.54 -1.81
CA VAL A 102 -15.50 2.84 -1.57
C VAL A 102 -16.33 2.48 -2.80
N LYS A 103 -17.53 1.98 -2.57
CA LYS A 103 -18.45 1.64 -3.66
C LYS A 103 -19.09 2.90 -4.20
N GLY A 104 -19.07 3.04 -5.52
CA GLY A 104 -19.75 4.12 -6.22
C GLY A 104 -21.27 3.93 -6.23
N ASP A 105 -22.00 5.03 -6.50
CA ASP A 105 -23.48 5.03 -6.53
C ASP A 105 -24.06 4.11 -7.59
N GLY A 106 -23.36 3.87 -8.70
CA GLY A 106 -23.77 2.90 -9.72
C GLY A 106 -23.92 1.48 -9.18
N TYR A 107 -23.11 1.10 -8.17
CA TYR A 107 -23.24 -0.17 -7.46
C TYR A 107 -24.60 -0.30 -6.74
N TYR A 108 -25.19 0.81 -6.31
CA TYR A 108 -26.46 0.87 -5.59
C TYR A 108 -27.66 1.20 -6.50
N ASN A 109 -27.51 1.07 -7.82
CA ASN A 109 -28.52 1.46 -8.81
C ASN A 109 -28.96 2.94 -8.67
N LYS A 110 -28.01 3.84 -8.41
CA LYS A 110 -28.25 5.28 -8.28
C LYS A 110 -27.41 6.05 -9.31
N PRO A 111 -27.85 6.11 -10.58
CA PRO A 111 -27.06 6.67 -11.67
C PRO A 111 -26.80 8.17 -11.56
N ASP A 112 -27.58 8.87 -10.73
CA ASP A 112 -27.49 10.33 -10.56
C ASP A 112 -26.61 10.73 -9.34
N GLY A 113 -25.90 9.79 -8.75
CA GLY A 113 -25.04 10.04 -7.60
C GLY A 113 -23.81 10.88 -7.97
N VAL A 114 -23.59 11.95 -7.21
CA VAL A 114 -22.38 12.77 -7.32
C VAL A 114 -21.45 12.42 -6.16
N HIS A 115 -20.24 11.99 -6.50
CA HIS A 115 -19.17 11.78 -5.54
C HIS A 115 -18.25 12.99 -5.54
N THR A 116 -18.04 13.55 -4.37
CA THR A 116 -17.08 14.63 -4.16
C THR A 116 -15.97 14.11 -3.27
N VAL A 117 -14.75 14.21 -3.74
CA VAL A 117 -13.54 13.91 -2.95
C VAL A 117 -12.88 15.23 -2.58
N ALA A 118 -12.72 15.45 -1.29
CA ALA A 118 -11.94 16.57 -0.78
C ALA A 118 -10.64 16.02 -0.16
N TYR A 119 -9.53 16.68 -0.43
CA TYR A 119 -8.23 16.32 0.13
C TYR A 119 -7.54 17.55 0.70
N GLN A 120 -6.79 17.34 1.75
CA GLN A 120 -5.92 18.34 2.35
C GLN A 120 -4.49 17.83 2.33
N VAL A 121 -3.59 18.65 1.85
CA VAL A 121 -2.16 18.34 1.78
C VAL A 121 -1.38 19.39 2.55
N ASP A 122 -0.25 18.98 3.11
CA ASP A 122 0.72 19.91 3.70
C ASP A 122 1.42 20.70 2.59
N SER A 123 1.87 21.90 2.92
CA SER A 123 2.60 22.77 1.99
C SER A 123 3.96 22.21 1.53
N THR A 124 4.45 21.19 2.21
CA THR A 124 5.70 20.48 1.88
C THR A 124 5.48 19.22 1.03
N MET A 125 4.24 18.88 0.71
CA MET A 125 3.94 17.71 -0.12
C MET A 125 4.58 17.85 -1.50
N ALA A 126 5.43 16.88 -1.84
CA ALA A 126 5.94 16.66 -3.18
C ALA A 126 5.37 15.35 -3.70
N GLY A 127 4.65 15.38 -4.81
CA GLY A 127 4.04 14.18 -5.38
C GLY A 127 2.72 14.47 -6.10
N SER A 128 1.97 13.43 -6.39
CA SER A 128 0.67 13.51 -7.06
C SER A 128 -0.40 12.76 -6.28
N ILE A 129 -1.64 13.25 -6.38
CA ILE A 129 -2.83 12.54 -5.92
C ILE A 129 -3.53 12.04 -7.17
N LYS A 130 -3.80 10.74 -7.22
CA LYS A 130 -4.54 10.11 -8.30
C LYS A 130 -5.88 9.60 -7.79
N MET A 131 -6.92 9.81 -8.58
CA MET A 131 -8.20 9.16 -8.38
C MET A 131 -8.26 7.94 -9.30
N GLN A 132 -8.65 6.81 -8.74
CA GLN A 132 -8.79 5.57 -9.49
C GLN A 132 -10.18 4.99 -9.33
N GLY A 133 -10.66 4.34 -10.36
CA GLY A 133 -11.93 3.64 -10.38
C GLY A 133 -11.81 2.24 -10.92
N SER A 134 -12.79 1.40 -10.60
CA SER A 134 -12.96 0.06 -11.18
C SER A 134 -14.43 -0.18 -11.51
N LEU A 135 -14.68 -0.89 -12.61
CA LEU A 135 -16.00 -1.36 -12.99
C LEU A 135 -16.28 -2.78 -12.50
N ALA A 136 -15.31 -3.43 -11.90
CA ALA A 136 -15.46 -4.78 -11.37
C ALA A 136 -16.35 -4.80 -10.12
N THR A 137 -17.19 -5.80 -9.98
CA THR A 137 -18.07 -5.97 -8.80
C THR A 137 -17.25 -6.29 -7.54
N THR A 138 -16.15 -7.01 -7.71
CA THR A 138 -15.19 -7.36 -6.66
C THR A 138 -13.79 -7.10 -7.20
N PRO A 139 -13.31 -5.84 -7.14
CA PRO A 139 -12.08 -5.45 -7.80
C PRO A 139 -10.84 -6.00 -7.07
N THR A 140 -9.90 -6.51 -7.85
CA THR A 140 -8.50 -6.72 -7.47
C THR A 140 -7.69 -5.46 -7.73
N GLU A 141 -6.42 -5.41 -7.39
CA GLU A 141 -5.57 -4.23 -7.63
C GLU A 141 -5.42 -3.92 -9.13
N ASP A 142 -5.38 -4.96 -9.99
CA ASP A 142 -5.22 -4.83 -11.44
C ASP A 142 -6.47 -4.28 -12.15
N ASP A 143 -7.61 -4.21 -11.45
CA ASP A 143 -8.89 -3.73 -12.01
C ASP A 143 -9.04 -2.20 -11.92
N TYR A 144 -8.10 -1.50 -11.28
CA TYR A 144 -8.18 -0.06 -11.10
C TYR A 144 -7.49 0.70 -12.23
N PHE A 145 -8.11 1.77 -12.68
CA PHE A 145 -7.60 2.70 -13.69
C PHE A 145 -7.72 4.14 -13.22
N ASP A 146 -6.81 4.98 -13.66
CA ASP A 146 -6.83 6.42 -13.36
C ASP A 146 -8.04 7.08 -14.02
N ILE A 147 -8.76 7.95 -13.27
CA ILE A 147 -9.94 8.69 -13.73
C ILE A 147 -9.55 10.15 -14.01
#